data_80b9d86c1977e1573f5876cf2cf46b48
#
_entry.id   80b9d86c1977e1573f5876cf2cf46b48
#
_cell.length_a   1.000
_cell.length_b   1.000
_cell.length_c   1.000
_cell.angle_alpha   90.00
_cell.angle_beta   90.00
_cell.angle_gamma   90.00
#
_symmetry.space_group_name_H-M   'P 1'
#
loop_
_entity.id
_entity.type
_entity.pdbx_description
1 polymer ?
#
loop_
_entity_poly.entity_id
_entity_poly.type
_entity_poly.pdbx_seq_one_letter_code
_entity_poly.pdbx_strand_id
1 'polypeptide(L)'
;MSNVQNMSLEDIMGDRFGRYSKYIIQERALPDIRDGLKPVQRRILYSMNKDGNTFDKGFRKSAKSVGNVMGNFHPHGDSSIYDAMVRMSQDWKNRATLIEMHGNNGSMDGDPPAAMRYTEARLSEIAGYLLNDIEKKTVPFAWNFDDTEKEPTVLPAAFPNLLVNGATGISAGYATDIP
;
A
#
# COMPACT_ATOMS: atom_id res chain seq x y z
N MET A 1 16.97 4.52 41.03
CA MET A 1 15.61 4.66 41.59
C MET A 1 14.65 4.65 40.44
N SER A 2 13.80 3.64 40.34
CA SER A 2 12.78 3.56 39.28
C SER A 2 11.69 4.60 39.56
N ASN A 3 11.51 5.52 38.67
CA ASN A 3 10.46 6.55 38.76
C ASN A 3 9.11 5.87 38.45
N VAL A 4 8.41 5.38 39.45
CA VAL A 4 7.06 4.80 39.28
C VAL A 4 6.08 5.95 39.23
N GLN A 5 5.46 6.16 38.07
CA GLN A 5 4.36 7.11 37.87
C GLN A 5 3.03 6.37 38.03
N ASN A 6 2.19 6.82 38.96
CA ASN A 6 0.82 6.36 39.06
C ASN A 6 -0.04 7.14 38.05
N MET A 7 -0.59 6.43 37.07
CA MET A 7 -1.55 7.00 36.10
C MET A 7 -2.88 6.26 36.24
N SER A 8 -3.98 6.96 36.03
CA SER A 8 -5.29 6.31 35.99
C SER A 8 -5.41 5.39 34.78
N LEU A 9 -6.17 4.31 34.89
CA LEU A 9 -6.43 3.40 33.77
C LEU A 9 -7.09 4.13 32.61
N GLU A 10 -7.98 5.06 32.92
CA GLU A 10 -8.71 5.89 31.94
C GLU A 10 -7.77 6.76 31.13
N ASP A 11 -6.80 7.41 31.77
CA ASP A 11 -5.79 8.24 31.08
C ASP A 11 -4.91 7.39 30.17
N ILE A 12 -4.47 6.21 30.64
CA ILE A 12 -3.66 5.28 29.85
C ILE A 12 -4.44 4.78 28.63
N MET A 13 -5.69 4.38 28.83
CA MET A 13 -6.54 3.90 27.73
C MET A 13 -6.85 5.01 26.74
N GLY A 14 -7.15 6.21 27.21
CA GLY A 14 -7.41 7.38 26.35
C GLY A 14 -6.22 7.75 25.47
N ASP A 15 -5.02 7.80 26.07
CA ASP A 15 -3.78 8.10 25.32
C ASP A 15 -3.47 7.02 24.29
N ARG A 16 -3.55 5.75 24.67
CA ARG A 16 -3.28 4.62 23.75
C ARG A 16 -4.31 4.54 22.65
N PHE A 17 -5.60 4.76 22.95
CA PHE A 17 -6.65 4.79 21.93
C PHE A 17 -6.46 5.97 20.98
N GLY A 18 -6.10 7.14 21.48
CA GLY A 18 -5.81 8.32 20.64
C GLY A 18 -4.63 8.08 19.69
N ARG A 19 -3.55 7.48 20.18
CA ARG A 19 -2.38 7.12 19.36
C ARG A 19 -2.72 6.07 18.30
N TYR A 20 -3.46 5.04 18.68
CA TYR A 20 -3.90 4.00 17.74
C TYR A 20 -4.84 4.56 16.67
N SER A 21 -5.80 5.39 17.05
CA SER A 21 -6.72 6.04 16.12
C SER A 21 -5.95 6.93 15.12
N LYS A 22 -5.00 7.72 15.60
CA LYS A 22 -4.14 8.54 14.75
C LYS A 22 -3.33 7.68 13.77
N TYR A 23 -2.78 6.57 14.24
CA TYR A 23 -2.05 5.63 13.38
C TYR A 23 -2.96 5.06 12.28
N ILE A 24 -4.17 4.59 12.62
CA ILE A 24 -5.12 4.04 11.62
C ILE A 24 -5.52 5.10 10.60
N ILE A 25 -5.70 6.34 11.00
CA ILE A 25 -6.04 7.43 10.08
C ILE A 25 -4.89 7.70 9.11
N GLN A 26 -3.68 7.90 9.63
CA GLN A 26 -2.53 8.35 8.84
C GLN A 26 -1.84 7.23 8.07
N GLU A 27 -1.75 6.02 8.65
CA GLU A 27 -0.87 4.97 8.15
C GLU A 27 -1.61 3.76 7.56
N ARG A 28 -2.94 3.76 7.52
CA ARG A 28 -3.66 2.56 7.08
C ARG A 28 -4.88 2.84 6.20
N ALA A 29 -5.81 3.64 6.65
CA ALA A 29 -7.17 3.61 6.12
C ALA A 29 -7.44 4.59 4.99
N LEU A 30 -6.81 5.76 5.02
CA LEU A 30 -7.13 6.84 4.09
C LEU A 30 -6.04 6.99 3.01
N PRO A 31 -6.45 7.27 1.75
CA PRO A 31 -5.52 7.58 0.67
C PRO A 31 -4.92 8.98 0.85
N ASP A 32 -3.72 9.18 0.34
CA ASP A 32 -3.15 10.52 0.15
C ASP A 32 -3.80 11.18 -1.06
N ILE A 33 -4.23 12.43 -0.93
CA ILE A 33 -4.89 13.17 -2.01
C ILE A 33 -4.00 13.36 -3.25
N ARG A 34 -2.68 13.38 -3.07
CA ARG A 34 -1.71 13.69 -4.13
C ARG A 34 -1.50 12.51 -5.08
N ASP A 35 -1.44 11.28 -4.58
CA ASP A 35 -1.20 10.07 -5.37
C ASP A 35 -2.36 9.05 -5.33
N GLY A 36 -3.37 9.30 -4.50
CA GLY A 36 -4.56 8.45 -4.39
C GLY A 36 -4.29 7.08 -3.78
N LEU A 37 -3.18 6.91 -3.08
CA LEU A 37 -2.74 5.62 -2.57
C LEU A 37 -2.79 5.56 -1.04
N LYS A 38 -3.19 4.40 -0.54
CA LYS A 38 -2.96 4.02 0.86
C LYS A 38 -1.49 3.61 1.04
N PRO A 39 -0.93 3.71 2.25
CA PRO A 39 0.48 3.36 2.48
C PRO A 39 0.89 1.98 1.97
N VAL A 40 0.09 0.93 2.19
CA VAL A 40 0.40 -0.41 1.69
C VAL A 40 0.47 -0.46 0.16
N GLN A 41 -0.42 0.23 -0.53
CA GLN A 41 -0.43 0.28 -1.99
C GLN A 41 0.82 0.99 -2.53
N ARG A 42 1.18 2.12 -1.94
CA ARG A 42 2.40 2.87 -2.31
C ARG A 42 3.65 2.04 -2.11
N ARG A 43 3.75 1.33 -1.00
CA ARG A 43 4.88 0.44 -0.68
C ARG A 43 4.99 -0.72 -1.67
N ILE A 44 3.87 -1.31 -2.08
CA ILE A 44 3.84 -2.36 -3.11
C ILE A 44 4.38 -1.82 -4.43
N LEU A 45 3.84 -0.72 -4.93
CA LEU A 45 4.26 -0.14 -6.21
C LEU A 45 5.73 0.28 -6.18
N TYR A 46 6.17 0.92 -5.12
CA TYR A 46 7.57 1.33 -4.95
C TYR A 46 8.52 0.13 -4.89
N SER A 47 8.20 -0.89 -4.10
CA SER A 47 9.02 -2.11 -3.99
C SER A 47 9.14 -2.84 -5.33
N MET A 48 8.02 -3.02 -6.05
CA MET A 48 8.02 -3.65 -7.36
C MET A 48 8.85 -2.87 -8.37
N ASN A 49 8.77 -1.53 -8.37
CA ASN A 49 9.58 -0.69 -9.23
C ASN A 49 11.07 -0.78 -8.90
N LYS A 50 11.42 -0.73 -7.62
CA LYS A 50 12.80 -0.88 -7.13
C LYS A 50 13.40 -2.22 -7.52
N ASP A 51 12.61 -3.28 -7.49
CA ASP A 51 13.00 -4.62 -7.93
C ASP A 51 13.09 -4.77 -9.46
N GLY A 52 12.72 -3.75 -10.23
CA GLY A 52 12.64 -3.82 -11.68
C GLY A 52 11.54 -4.75 -12.19
N ASN A 53 10.47 -4.93 -11.42
CA ASN A 53 9.30 -5.74 -11.80
C ASN A 53 8.27 -4.87 -12.53
N THR A 54 8.68 -4.31 -13.67
CA THR A 54 7.96 -3.33 -14.47
C THR A 54 7.26 -3.97 -15.68
N PHE A 55 6.37 -3.24 -16.33
CA PHE A 55 5.54 -3.73 -17.44
C PHE A 55 6.34 -4.25 -18.64
N ASP A 56 7.56 -3.74 -18.85
CA ASP A 56 8.49 -4.14 -19.90
C ASP A 56 9.29 -5.41 -19.59
N LYS A 57 9.13 -5.96 -18.40
CA LYS A 57 9.79 -7.18 -17.91
C LYS A 57 8.82 -8.35 -17.81
N GLY A 58 9.37 -9.54 -17.65
CA GLY A 58 8.57 -10.75 -17.38
C GLY A 58 7.87 -10.69 -16.03
N PHE A 59 6.76 -11.42 -15.93
CA PHE A 59 6.04 -11.60 -14.66
C PHE A 59 6.92 -12.30 -13.63
N ARG A 60 6.74 -11.97 -12.37
CA ARG A 60 7.40 -12.60 -11.22
C ARG A 60 6.40 -13.17 -10.26
N LYS A 61 6.77 -14.22 -9.53
CA LYS A 61 5.91 -14.81 -8.48
C LYS A 61 5.44 -13.75 -7.50
N SER A 62 4.13 -13.69 -7.27
CA SER A 62 3.53 -12.74 -6.34
C SER A 62 4.10 -12.88 -4.94
N ALA A 63 4.39 -14.11 -4.50
CA ALA A 63 5.02 -14.37 -3.21
C ALA A 63 6.37 -13.67 -3.02
N LYS A 64 7.16 -13.50 -4.10
CA LYS A 64 8.43 -12.77 -4.04
C LYS A 64 8.19 -11.28 -3.78
N SER A 65 7.28 -10.66 -4.51
CA SER A 65 6.94 -9.25 -4.34
C SER A 65 6.36 -8.98 -2.96
N VAL A 66 5.45 -9.84 -2.48
CA VAL A 66 4.88 -9.75 -1.13
C VAL A 66 5.96 -9.87 -0.06
N GLY A 67 6.87 -10.82 -0.20
CA GLY A 67 8.00 -11.01 0.73
C GLY A 67 8.91 -9.79 0.81
N ASN A 68 9.24 -9.16 -0.32
CA ASN A 68 10.07 -7.96 -0.37
C ASN A 68 9.39 -6.76 0.30
N VAL A 69 8.08 -6.58 0.05
CA VAL A 69 7.30 -5.51 0.69
C VAL A 69 7.23 -5.70 2.20
N MET A 70 6.94 -6.93 2.65
CA MET A 70 6.84 -7.26 4.07
C MET A 70 8.19 -7.08 4.78
N GLY A 71 9.26 -7.55 4.16
CA GLY A 71 10.60 -7.50 4.77
C GLY A 71 11.19 -6.10 4.86
N ASN A 72 10.92 -5.25 3.85
CA ASN A 72 11.61 -3.97 3.73
C ASN A 72 10.77 -2.76 4.13
N PHE A 73 9.44 -2.79 3.95
CA PHE A 73 8.61 -1.58 4.03
C PHE A 73 7.36 -1.71 4.89
N HIS A 74 6.75 -2.90 4.94
CA HIS A 74 5.43 -3.04 5.56
C HIS A 74 5.39 -4.23 6.53
N PRO A 75 5.70 -4.01 7.83
CA PRO A 75 5.85 -5.06 8.84
C PRO A 75 4.49 -5.57 9.34
N HIS A 76 3.65 -6.04 8.42
CA HIS A 76 2.33 -6.60 8.69
C HIS A 76 2.17 -7.95 8.00
N GLY A 77 1.04 -8.64 8.22
CA GLY A 77 0.79 -9.95 7.63
C GLY A 77 0.85 -9.97 6.10
N ASP A 78 1.44 -11.01 5.54
CA ASP A 78 1.59 -11.23 4.10
C ASP A 78 0.25 -11.29 3.36
N SER A 79 -0.79 -11.84 3.99
CA SER A 79 -2.14 -11.89 3.43
C SER A 79 -2.70 -10.51 3.13
N SER A 80 -2.52 -9.54 4.03
CA SER A 80 -3.01 -8.17 3.83
C SER A 80 -2.29 -7.46 2.68
N ILE A 81 -1.00 -7.71 2.51
CA ILE A 81 -0.20 -7.18 1.40
C ILE A 81 -0.65 -7.81 0.08
N TYR A 82 -0.82 -9.14 0.08
CA TYR A 82 -1.28 -9.85 -1.10
C TYR A 82 -2.70 -9.44 -1.53
N ASP A 83 -3.63 -9.28 -0.59
CA ASP A 83 -4.99 -8.81 -0.87
C ASP A 83 -4.99 -7.41 -1.50
N ALA A 84 -4.15 -6.51 -1.01
CA ALA A 84 -4.00 -5.18 -1.60
C ALA A 84 -3.44 -5.27 -3.03
N MET A 85 -2.46 -6.12 -3.26
CA MET A 85 -1.85 -6.36 -4.57
C MET A 85 -2.86 -6.93 -5.57
N VAL A 86 -3.66 -7.92 -5.15
CA VAL A 86 -4.74 -8.51 -5.95
C VAL A 86 -5.78 -7.44 -6.32
N ARG A 87 -6.23 -6.64 -5.35
CA ARG A 87 -7.23 -5.59 -5.61
C ARG A 87 -6.76 -4.57 -6.63
N MET A 88 -5.48 -4.21 -6.65
CA MET A 88 -4.91 -3.31 -7.66
C MET A 88 -4.82 -3.94 -9.06
N SER A 89 -4.98 -5.25 -9.20
CA SER A 89 -5.00 -5.97 -10.48
C SER A 89 -6.41 -6.24 -11.02
N GLN A 90 -7.46 -5.98 -10.24
CA GLN A 90 -8.84 -6.29 -10.59
C GLN A 90 -9.47 -5.15 -11.41
N ASP A 91 -9.78 -5.40 -12.68
CA ASP A 91 -10.34 -4.42 -13.62
C ASP A 91 -11.82 -4.06 -13.33
N TRP A 92 -12.53 -4.91 -12.58
CA TRP A 92 -13.89 -4.60 -12.10
C TRP A 92 -13.90 -3.72 -10.84
N LYS A 93 -12.74 -3.48 -10.22
CA LYS A 93 -12.59 -2.60 -9.05
C LYS A 93 -11.80 -1.33 -9.34
N ASN A 94 -11.03 -1.32 -10.43
CA ASN A 94 -10.20 -0.19 -10.79
C ASN A 94 -10.48 0.22 -12.24
N ARG A 95 -10.65 1.50 -12.47
CA ARG A 95 -10.77 2.06 -13.83
C ARG A 95 -9.48 1.85 -14.62
N ALA A 96 -8.35 1.95 -13.94
CA ALA A 96 -7.02 1.69 -14.48
C ALA A 96 -6.24 0.83 -13.48
N THR A 97 -6.00 -0.42 -13.82
CA THR A 97 -5.27 -1.35 -12.96
C THR A 97 -3.79 -0.96 -12.86
N LEU A 98 -3.27 -0.92 -11.64
CA LEU A 98 -1.87 -0.56 -11.39
C LEU A 98 -0.94 -1.77 -11.40
N ILE A 99 -1.51 -2.96 -11.31
CA ILE A 99 -0.78 -4.24 -11.34
C ILE A 99 -1.41 -5.12 -12.41
N GLU A 100 -0.58 -5.79 -13.19
CA GLU A 100 -0.97 -6.88 -14.07
C GLU A 100 -0.67 -8.20 -13.35
N MET A 101 -1.62 -9.13 -13.41
CA MET A 101 -1.49 -10.42 -12.74
C MET A 101 -1.84 -11.57 -13.69
N HIS A 102 -1.01 -12.61 -13.68
CA HIS A 102 -1.29 -13.89 -14.30
C HIS A 102 -1.76 -14.90 -13.26
N GLY A 103 -2.76 -15.69 -13.61
CA GLY A 103 -3.40 -16.65 -12.74
C GLY A 103 -4.74 -16.16 -12.24
N ASN A 104 -5.32 -16.88 -11.28
CA ASN A 104 -6.62 -16.54 -10.71
C ASN A 104 -6.46 -15.40 -9.70
N ASN A 105 -6.92 -14.20 -10.05
CA ASN A 105 -6.97 -13.02 -9.19
C ASN A 105 -8.36 -12.72 -8.61
N GLY A 106 -9.22 -13.74 -8.57
CA GLY A 106 -10.61 -13.61 -8.10
C GLY A 106 -11.60 -13.35 -9.22
N SER A 107 -12.85 -13.15 -8.87
CA SER A 107 -13.92 -12.80 -9.80
C SER A 107 -14.84 -11.70 -9.25
N MET A 108 -15.65 -11.13 -10.12
CA MET A 108 -16.70 -10.18 -9.73
C MET A 108 -17.77 -10.85 -8.86
N ASP A 109 -17.99 -12.15 -9.01
CA ASP A 109 -18.96 -12.93 -8.24
C ASP A 109 -18.47 -13.28 -6.82
N GLY A 110 -17.25 -12.85 -6.45
CA GLY A 110 -16.73 -13.02 -5.11
C GLY A 110 -15.83 -14.23 -4.90
N ASP A 111 -15.43 -14.93 -5.98
CA ASP A 111 -14.45 -15.99 -5.85
C ASP A 111 -13.12 -15.45 -5.32
N PRO A 112 -12.48 -16.15 -4.36
CA PRO A 112 -11.20 -15.72 -3.84
C PRO A 112 -10.08 -15.91 -4.88
N PRO A 113 -9.01 -15.10 -4.82
CA PRO A 113 -7.84 -15.32 -5.64
C PRO A 113 -7.11 -16.61 -5.25
N ALA A 114 -6.35 -17.17 -6.16
CA ALA A 114 -5.42 -18.25 -5.84
C ALA A 114 -4.33 -17.74 -4.87
N ALA A 115 -3.73 -18.64 -4.10
CA ALA A 115 -2.66 -18.29 -3.19
C ALA A 115 -1.46 -17.67 -3.94
N MET A 116 -0.74 -16.76 -3.29
CA MET A 116 0.37 -15.98 -3.90
C MET A 116 1.50 -16.81 -4.49
N ARG A 117 1.62 -18.08 -4.10
CA ARG A 117 2.59 -19.02 -4.70
C ARG A 117 2.24 -19.46 -6.12
N TYR A 118 0.97 -19.33 -6.51
CA TYR A 118 0.48 -19.75 -7.82
C TYR A 118 0.33 -18.60 -8.82
N THR A 119 0.23 -17.38 -8.35
CA THR A 119 0.06 -16.21 -9.20
C THR A 119 1.40 -15.52 -9.49
N GLU A 120 1.42 -14.78 -10.58
CA GLU A 120 2.55 -13.95 -11.00
C GLU A 120 2.06 -12.53 -11.26
N ALA A 121 2.90 -11.56 -10.99
CA ALA A 121 2.53 -10.15 -11.14
C ALA A 121 3.68 -9.29 -11.64
N ARG A 122 3.32 -8.13 -12.19
CA ARG A 122 4.23 -7.03 -12.53
C ARG A 122 3.47 -5.72 -12.46
N LEU A 123 4.18 -4.61 -12.46
CA LEU A 123 3.56 -3.29 -12.61
C LEU A 123 2.94 -3.18 -13.99
N SER A 124 1.78 -2.53 -14.08
CA SER A 124 1.19 -2.10 -15.35
C SER A 124 1.94 -0.89 -15.91
N GLU A 125 1.75 -0.60 -17.20
CA GLU A 125 2.35 0.58 -17.82
C GLU A 125 1.89 1.87 -17.15
N ILE A 126 0.60 1.98 -16.79
CA ILE A 126 0.06 3.17 -16.14
C ILE A 126 0.64 3.40 -14.74
N ALA A 127 1.02 2.36 -14.01
CA ALA A 127 1.71 2.50 -12.74
C ALA A 127 3.06 3.19 -12.88
N GLY A 128 3.72 3.03 -14.03
CA GLY A 128 4.95 3.75 -14.36
C GLY A 128 4.80 5.26 -14.32
N TYR A 129 3.64 5.79 -14.71
CA TYR A 129 3.36 7.24 -14.64
C TYR A 129 3.21 7.76 -13.20
N LEU A 130 2.80 6.91 -12.25
CA LEU A 130 2.79 7.28 -10.83
C LEU A 130 4.21 7.35 -10.25
N LEU A 131 5.13 6.57 -10.78
CA LEU A 131 6.50 6.41 -10.31
C LEU A 131 7.52 7.22 -11.11
N ASN A 132 7.07 7.87 -12.19
CA ASN A 132 7.95 8.61 -13.08
C ASN A 132 8.72 9.69 -12.32
N ASP A 133 10.01 9.81 -12.60
CA ASP A 133 10.92 10.78 -11.97
C ASP A 133 11.12 10.62 -10.45
N ILE A 134 10.74 9.49 -9.86
CA ILE A 134 10.92 9.26 -8.41
C ILE A 134 12.40 9.34 -7.98
N GLU A 135 13.31 8.94 -8.86
CA GLU A 135 14.76 8.97 -8.61
C GLU A 135 15.35 10.38 -8.66
N LYS A 136 14.63 11.34 -9.22
CA LYS A 136 15.05 12.73 -9.33
C LYS A 136 14.79 13.58 -8.07
N LYS A 137 14.47 12.92 -6.96
CA LYS A 137 14.16 13.58 -5.66
C LYS A 137 12.97 14.54 -5.76
N THR A 138 11.98 14.19 -6.54
CA THR A 138 10.77 15.01 -6.76
C THR A 138 9.79 14.95 -5.60
N VAL A 139 9.93 13.94 -4.73
CA VAL A 139 9.06 13.70 -3.57
C VAL A 139 9.89 13.44 -2.30
N PRO A 140 9.34 13.71 -1.10
CA PRO A 140 10.03 13.43 0.14
C PRO A 140 10.11 11.93 0.42
N PHE A 141 11.21 11.52 1.04
CA PHE A 141 11.47 10.16 1.52
C PHE A 141 11.59 10.15 3.04
N ALA A 142 11.09 9.12 3.67
CA ALA A 142 11.26 8.85 5.09
C ALA A 142 11.96 7.50 5.30
N TRP A 143 12.53 7.30 6.47
CA TRP A 143 13.03 5.99 6.86
C TRP A 143 11.90 4.99 6.99
N ASN A 144 12.17 3.73 6.61
CA ASN A 144 11.26 2.62 6.82
C ASN A 144 11.17 2.25 8.33
N PHE A 145 10.39 1.21 8.66
CA PHE A 145 10.10 0.84 10.05
C PHE A 145 11.31 0.46 10.91
N ASP A 146 12.41 0.00 10.30
CA ASP A 146 13.63 -0.44 10.99
C ASP A 146 14.87 0.43 10.67
N ASP A 147 14.67 1.59 10.05
CA ASP A 147 15.71 2.56 9.69
C ASP A 147 16.83 1.99 8.78
N THR A 148 16.54 0.91 8.04
CA THR A 148 17.51 0.29 7.14
C THR A 148 17.53 0.89 5.74
N GLU A 149 16.39 1.39 5.27
CA GLU A 149 16.28 2.05 3.96
C GLU A 149 15.17 3.11 3.94
N LYS A 150 15.16 3.92 2.89
CA LYS A 150 14.16 4.99 2.73
C LYS A 150 13.06 4.58 1.77
N GLU A 151 11.84 5.00 2.09
CA GLU A 151 10.66 4.85 1.26
C GLU A 151 10.03 6.21 0.94
N PRO A 152 9.36 6.38 -0.21
CA PRO A 152 8.69 7.62 -0.53
C PRO A 152 7.43 7.77 0.33
N THR A 153 7.18 8.97 0.83
CA THR A 153 5.95 9.28 1.58
C THR A 153 4.75 9.53 0.66
N VAL A 154 5.03 9.83 -0.60
CA VAL A 154 4.06 10.04 -1.69
C VAL A 154 4.75 9.72 -3.01
N LEU A 155 4.00 9.28 -4.02
CA LEU A 155 4.54 9.11 -5.37
C LEU A 155 4.43 10.41 -6.19
N PRO A 156 5.29 10.61 -7.23
CA PRO A 156 5.25 11.79 -8.08
C PRO A 156 3.92 11.99 -8.82
N ALA A 157 3.23 10.91 -9.18
CA ALA A 157 1.89 10.86 -9.74
C ALA A 157 1.65 11.82 -10.91
N ALA A 158 2.06 11.44 -12.10
CA ALA A 158 1.85 12.25 -13.31
C ALA A 158 0.38 12.31 -13.78
N PHE A 159 -0.52 11.57 -13.14
CA PHE A 159 -1.97 11.64 -13.37
C PHE A 159 -2.74 11.59 -12.03
N PRO A 160 -3.98 12.08 -11.99
CA PRO A 160 -4.78 12.16 -10.75
C PRO A 160 -5.40 10.79 -10.40
N ASN A 161 -4.60 9.88 -9.87
CA ASN A 161 -5.01 8.51 -9.57
C ASN A 161 -6.23 8.43 -8.64
N LEU A 162 -6.36 9.35 -7.68
CA LEU A 162 -7.52 9.39 -6.79
C LEU A 162 -8.83 9.56 -7.53
N LEU A 163 -8.84 10.38 -8.58
CA LEU A 163 -10.02 10.63 -9.40
C LEU A 163 -10.25 9.53 -10.46
N VAL A 164 -9.17 8.89 -10.91
CA VAL A 164 -9.24 7.82 -11.92
C VAL A 164 -9.76 6.51 -11.31
N ASN A 165 -9.25 6.11 -10.17
CA ASN A 165 -9.54 4.83 -9.54
C ASN A 165 -10.49 4.93 -8.34
N GLY A 166 -10.78 6.15 -7.87
CA GLY A 166 -11.52 6.33 -6.64
C GLY A 166 -10.79 5.83 -5.40
N ALA A 167 -11.42 5.89 -4.28
CA ALA A 167 -10.94 5.27 -3.05
C ALA A 167 -12.03 5.18 -2.00
N THR A 168 -12.07 4.08 -1.28
CA THR A 168 -12.91 3.90 -0.11
C THR A 168 -12.06 3.58 1.11
N GLY A 169 -12.43 4.08 2.26
CA GLY A 169 -11.72 3.79 3.50
C GLY A 169 -12.50 4.25 4.73
N ILE A 170 -12.42 3.46 5.79
CA ILE A 170 -13.04 3.75 7.07
C ILE A 170 -11.96 3.74 8.14
N SER A 171 -11.91 4.80 8.92
CA SER A 171 -11.02 4.95 10.06
C SER A 171 -11.76 5.45 11.31
N ALA A 172 -11.04 5.67 12.40
CA ALA A 172 -11.62 6.23 13.62
C ALA A 172 -12.03 7.69 13.40
N GLY A 173 -13.35 7.93 13.29
CA GLY A 173 -13.91 9.28 13.13
C GLY A 173 -13.88 9.86 11.71
N TYR A 174 -13.29 9.14 10.74
CA TYR A 174 -13.20 9.59 9.34
C TYR A 174 -13.54 8.45 8.38
N ALA A 175 -14.23 8.78 7.30
CA ALA A 175 -14.47 7.88 6.19
C ALA A 175 -14.23 8.62 4.87
N THR A 176 -13.82 7.87 3.86
CA THR A 176 -13.70 8.38 2.48
C THR A 176 -14.46 7.43 1.56
N ASP A 177 -15.19 8.01 0.61
CA ASP A 177 -15.91 7.29 -0.42
C ASP A 177 -15.89 8.14 -1.70
N ILE A 178 -14.92 7.85 -2.54
CA ILE A 178 -14.69 8.54 -3.81
C ILE A 178 -14.95 7.51 -4.90
N PRO A 179 -16.00 7.71 -5.73
CA PRO A 179 -16.39 6.76 -6.78
C PRO A 179 -15.36 6.63 -7.90
#